data_67c3dbf7a69e0b03243f3f42e916f87a
#
_entry.id   67c3dbf7a69e0b03243f3f42e916f87a
#
_cell.length_a   1.000
_cell.length_b   1.000
_cell.length_c   1.000
_cell.angle_alpha   90.00
_cell.angle_beta   90.00
_cell.angle_gamma   90.00
#
_symmetry.space_group_name_H-M   'P 1'
#
loop_
_entity.id
_entity.type
_entity.pdbx_description
1 polymer ?
#
loop_
_entity_poly.entity_id
_entity_poly.type
_entity_poly.pdbx_seq_one_letter_code
_entity_poly.pdbx_strand_id
1 'polypeptide(L)'
;MFPPNMPRPPRIDGRRVDRQDSGLRQRLIAAVLILAAMTPGAARPAHAADAAFTQFIASLWPEAQAAGVSRATFDAETKGLEPDYKLPDLLLPGRPATGAPSQAEFVQVPADYVKEASIARLAAEGQKLMQKHRAALTEIEKRFGVPSSVVLAIWGRETDFGRYRLPYDTLRVVATQAYVGRRKDQYRGEFILALKLLGEGAVARRDFRSSWAGATGLTQFLPSEYYKHGVDLDGDGKVDIWNSVPDALAAAAQQLVNKGWQPGVRWAYEVKAPANVDCTTGVPEVTKPIAEWLRAGFAPVRGQRLSAAEQAQPASLLQVEGIYGPAFLTTKNYFVIKEYNFSDLYVLFVGHLADRMTSPQPFATPWSASTQLRSADVAAMQRHLTRIGLYKDKLDGKAGMQTRAALGAYQKSAGLKVDCWPSEAVLRSMSAGR
;
A
#
# COMPACT_ATOMS: atom_id res chain seq x y z
N MET A 1 2.85 3.16 5.15
CA MET A 1 4.08 3.50 4.40
C MET A 1 4.78 4.65 5.09
N PHE A 2 5.94 4.40 5.72
CA PHE A 2 6.61 5.37 6.59
C PHE A 2 7.99 5.71 6.05
N PRO A 3 8.37 7.00 5.98
CA PRO A 3 9.76 7.37 5.82
C PRO A 3 10.47 7.31 7.19
N PRO A 4 11.66 6.77 7.32
CA PRO A 4 12.53 7.00 8.45
C PRO A 4 13.27 8.33 8.27
N ASN A 5 13.43 9.07 9.39
CA ASN A 5 14.24 10.27 9.57
C ASN A 5 13.65 11.61 9.14
N MET A 6 12.99 12.27 10.09
CA MET A 6 12.98 13.74 10.17
C MET A 6 14.04 14.21 11.20
N PRO A 7 14.85 15.23 10.88
CA PRO A 7 15.77 15.84 11.86
C PRO A 7 14.98 16.67 12.88
N ARG A 8 15.43 16.64 14.14
CA ARG A 8 14.87 17.46 15.22
C ARG A 8 15.23 18.93 15.02
N PRO A 9 14.33 19.87 15.34
CA PRO A 9 14.66 21.30 15.29
C PRO A 9 15.67 21.68 16.38
N PRO A 10 16.50 22.72 16.13
CA PRO A 10 17.52 23.16 17.09
C PRO A 10 16.88 23.83 18.31
N ARG A 11 17.49 23.58 19.49
CA ARG A 11 17.20 24.28 20.75
C ARG A 11 17.68 25.75 20.65
N ILE A 12 16.82 26.66 20.97
CA ILE A 12 17.15 28.07 21.13
C ILE A 12 17.61 28.29 22.56
N ASP A 13 18.88 28.63 22.74
CA ASP A 13 19.48 29.02 23.99
C ASP A 13 19.13 30.48 24.29
N GLY A 14 18.55 30.72 25.48
CA GLY A 14 18.24 32.05 25.95
C GLY A 14 19.48 32.75 26.47
N ARG A 15 19.84 33.90 25.92
CA ARG A 15 20.73 34.86 26.53
C ARG A 15 19.95 36.11 26.97
N ARG A 16 20.04 36.38 28.30
CA ARG A 16 19.68 37.65 28.94
C ARG A 16 20.59 38.76 28.40
N VAL A 17 20.01 39.92 28.13
CA VAL A 17 20.77 41.19 28.11
C VAL A 17 20.04 42.20 28.98
N ASP A 18 20.84 42.86 29.84
CA ASP A 18 20.52 43.77 30.90
C ASP A 18 19.97 45.13 30.43
N ARG A 19 19.31 45.78 31.42
CA ARG A 19 18.85 47.18 31.42
C ARG A 19 20.01 48.17 31.53
N GLN A 20 19.88 49.33 30.92
CA GLN A 20 20.22 50.65 31.51
C GLN A 20 19.63 51.73 30.59
N ASP A 21 18.78 52.49 31.07
CA ASP A 21 18.63 53.78 31.71
C ASP A 21 18.82 55.03 30.84
N SER A 22 17.89 55.93 31.05
CA SER A 22 17.93 57.41 31.10
C SER A 22 17.68 58.24 29.85
N GLY A 23 16.67 59.12 29.97
CA GLY A 23 16.83 60.51 29.56
C GLY A 23 15.61 61.23 29.01
N LEU A 24 14.88 61.90 29.91
CA LEU A 24 14.01 63.07 29.77
C LEU A 24 14.23 63.97 28.54
N ARG A 25 13.15 64.45 27.89
CA ARG A 25 12.70 65.84 27.68
C ARG A 25 11.47 65.91 26.77
N GLN A 26 10.38 66.23 27.31
CA GLN A 26 9.48 67.41 27.31
C GLN A 26 9.14 68.07 25.94
N ARG A 27 7.80 68.03 25.69
CA ARG A 27 6.90 69.05 25.10
C ARG A 27 6.94 69.31 23.62
N LEU A 28 5.80 68.98 22.94
CA LEU A 28 4.91 70.04 22.41
C LEU A 28 3.60 69.40 21.88
N ILE A 29 2.51 70.06 22.25
CA ILE A 29 1.13 69.73 21.91
C ILE A 29 0.87 70.19 20.46
N ALA A 30 0.34 69.28 19.62
CA ALA A 30 -0.43 69.66 18.43
C ALA A 30 -1.58 68.64 18.32
N ALA A 31 -2.78 69.14 18.64
CA ALA A 31 -4.02 68.39 18.45
C ALA A 31 -4.33 68.31 16.94
N VAL A 32 -4.25 67.11 16.37
CA VAL A 32 -4.82 66.82 15.05
C VAL A 32 -5.93 65.81 15.29
N LEU A 33 -7.17 66.27 15.15
CA LEU A 33 -8.36 65.45 15.05
C LEU A 33 -8.22 64.52 13.82
N ILE A 34 -7.80 63.28 14.04
CA ILE A 34 -7.94 62.22 13.02
C ILE A 34 -9.25 61.50 13.28
N LEU A 35 -10.19 61.78 12.38
CA LEU A 35 -11.41 61.01 12.24
C LEU A 35 -11.02 59.57 11.89
N ALA A 36 -11.05 58.70 12.90
CA ALA A 36 -10.87 57.26 12.71
C ALA A 36 -12.09 56.74 11.96
N ALA A 37 -11.98 56.63 10.62
CA ALA A 37 -12.87 55.80 9.82
C ALA A 37 -12.70 54.36 10.34
N MET A 38 -13.68 53.87 11.09
CA MET A 38 -13.84 52.44 11.37
C MET A 38 -14.06 51.74 10.05
N THR A 39 -13.01 51.22 9.44
CA THR A 39 -13.12 50.19 8.43
C THR A 39 -13.67 48.96 9.16
N PRO A 40 -14.83 48.41 8.76
CA PRO A 40 -15.26 47.14 9.31
C PRO A 40 -14.17 46.14 9.02
N GLY A 41 -13.63 45.53 10.09
CA GLY A 41 -12.64 44.47 9.97
C GLY A 41 -13.16 43.45 8.95
N ALA A 42 -12.40 43.26 7.89
CA ALA A 42 -12.67 42.20 6.92
C ALA A 42 -12.68 40.90 7.73
N ALA A 43 -13.88 40.45 8.10
CA ALA A 43 -14.09 39.08 8.55
C ALA A 43 -13.44 38.23 7.46
N ARG A 44 -12.37 37.47 7.83
CA ARG A 44 -11.88 36.42 6.96
C ARG A 44 -13.11 35.63 6.50
N PRO A 45 -13.33 35.41 5.20
CA PRO A 45 -14.45 34.59 4.79
C PRO A 45 -14.25 33.26 5.51
N ALA A 46 -15.18 32.93 6.40
CA ALA A 46 -15.40 31.55 6.79
C ALA A 46 -15.43 30.80 5.45
N HIS A 47 -14.60 29.76 5.29
CA HIS A 47 -14.52 29.00 4.05
C HIS A 47 -15.95 28.75 3.59
N ALA A 48 -16.37 29.44 2.52
CA ALA A 48 -17.63 29.16 1.88
C ALA A 48 -17.54 27.67 1.49
N ALA A 49 -18.41 26.85 2.06
CA ALA A 49 -18.50 25.44 1.70
C ALA A 49 -18.43 25.38 0.16
N ASP A 50 -17.56 24.51 -0.38
CA ASP A 50 -17.46 24.35 -1.83
C ASP A 50 -18.85 23.96 -2.36
N ALA A 51 -19.57 24.94 -2.91
CA ALA A 51 -20.94 24.79 -3.33
C ALA A 51 -21.10 23.67 -4.38
N ALA A 52 -20.09 23.52 -5.24
CA ALA A 52 -20.07 22.46 -6.25
C ALA A 52 -19.89 21.08 -5.61
N PHE A 53 -19.03 20.97 -4.59
CA PHE A 53 -18.90 19.74 -3.83
C PHE A 53 -20.18 19.39 -3.07
N THR A 54 -20.80 20.37 -2.42
CA THR A 54 -22.07 20.16 -1.71
C THR A 54 -23.18 19.68 -2.66
N GLN A 55 -23.27 20.27 -3.86
CA GLN A 55 -24.20 19.83 -4.89
C GLN A 55 -23.87 18.42 -5.39
N PHE A 56 -22.59 18.11 -5.59
CA PHE A 56 -22.15 16.76 -5.94
C PHE A 56 -22.57 15.75 -4.88
N ILE A 57 -22.31 16.00 -3.59
CA ILE A 57 -22.73 15.10 -2.51
C ILE A 57 -24.27 14.92 -2.51
N ALA A 58 -25.03 16.01 -2.62
CA ALA A 58 -26.50 15.94 -2.67
C ALA A 58 -27.00 15.08 -3.85
N SER A 59 -26.31 15.12 -5.00
CA SER A 59 -26.65 14.32 -6.18
C SER A 59 -26.51 12.80 -5.97
N LEU A 60 -25.75 12.37 -4.95
CA LEU A 60 -25.51 10.95 -4.63
C LEU A 60 -26.65 10.33 -3.79
N TRP A 61 -27.62 11.14 -3.32
CA TRP A 61 -28.72 10.65 -2.49
C TRP A 61 -29.51 9.47 -3.12
N PRO A 62 -29.92 9.48 -4.39
CA PRO A 62 -30.67 8.36 -4.95
C PRO A 62 -29.90 7.02 -4.88
N GLU A 63 -28.59 7.05 -5.07
CA GLU A 63 -27.74 5.86 -4.98
C GLU A 63 -27.56 5.40 -3.52
N ALA A 64 -27.36 6.35 -2.61
CA ALA A 64 -27.27 6.06 -1.18
C ALA A 64 -28.58 5.43 -0.67
N GLN A 65 -29.72 5.98 -1.09
CA GLN A 65 -31.04 5.43 -0.77
C GLN A 65 -31.21 4.01 -1.32
N ALA A 66 -30.83 3.78 -2.57
CA ALA A 66 -30.90 2.46 -3.21
C ALA A 66 -29.99 1.42 -2.50
N ALA A 67 -28.88 1.87 -1.90
CA ALA A 67 -27.99 1.04 -1.09
C ALA A 67 -28.50 0.81 0.36
N GLY A 68 -29.66 1.39 0.74
CA GLY A 68 -30.26 1.24 2.05
C GLY A 68 -29.83 2.27 3.10
N VAL A 69 -29.15 3.35 2.70
CA VAL A 69 -28.81 4.46 3.61
C VAL A 69 -30.07 5.26 3.93
N SER A 70 -30.34 5.49 5.21
CA SER A 70 -31.47 6.33 5.62
C SER A 70 -31.23 7.80 5.30
N ARG A 71 -32.29 8.58 5.06
CA ARG A 71 -32.18 10.01 4.85
C ARG A 71 -31.54 10.72 6.03
N ALA A 72 -31.87 10.30 7.24
CA ALA A 72 -31.32 10.84 8.48
C ALA A 72 -29.81 10.62 8.57
N THR A 73 -29.32 9.41 8.25
CA THR A 73 -27.87 9.10 8.18
C THR A 73 -27.19 9.95 7.11
N PHE A 74 -27.74 9.99 5.90
CA PHE A 74 -27.17 10.78 4.82
C PHE A 74 -26.99 12.25 5.21
N ASP A 75 -28.06 12.88 5.72
CA ASP A 75 -28.04 14.30 6.10
C ASP A 75 -27.10 14.56 7.28
N ALA A 76 -27.08 13.68 8.29
CA ALA A 76 -26.22 13.84 9.46
C ALA A 76 -24.73 13.72 9.10
N GLU A 77 -24.35 12.70 8.32
CA GLU A 77 -22.97 12.40 8.03
C GLU A 77 -22.37 13.30 6.92
N THR A 78 -23.22 13.88 6.06
CA THR A 78 -22.77 14.82 5.02
C THR A 78 -22.85 16.29 5.43
N LYS A 79 -23.49 16.60 6.56
CA LYS A 79 -23.60 17.97 7.08
C LYS A 79 -22.23 18.56 7.35
N GLY A 80 -21.88 19.64 6.64
CA GLY A 80 -20.59 20.31 6.80
C GLY A 80 -19.40 19.50 6.29
N LEU A 81 -19.62 18.45 5.49
CA LEU A 81 -18.55 17.72 4.85
C LEU A 81 -17.87 18.59 3.80
N GLU A 82 -16.54 18.73 3.91
CA GLU A 82 -15.72 19.49 2.99
C GLU A 82 -14.68 18.59 2.32
N PRO A 83 -14.34 18.84 1.04
CA PRO A 83 -13.32 18.06 0.38
C PRO A 83 -11.92 18.33 0.97
N ASP A 84 -11.02 17.37 0.85
CA ASP A 84 -9.62 17.54 1.20
C ASP A 84 -8.75 17.58 -0.07
N TYR A 85 -8.56 18.77 -0.61
CA TYR A 85 -7.74 18.97 -1.81
C TYR A 85 -6.23 18.76 -1.62
N LYS A 86 -5.79 18.38 -0.41
CA LYS A 86 -4.40 18.00 -0.13
C LYS A 86 -4.17 16.50 -0.31
N LEU A 87 -5.21 15.72 -0.49
CA LEU A 87 -5.06 14.30 -0.78
C LEU A 87 -4.30 14.09 -2.08
N PRO A 88 -3.53 13.02 -2.19
CA PRO A 88 -2.89 12.64 -3.45
C PRO A 88 -3.89 12.02 -4.44
N ASP A 89 -3.43 11.82 -5.67
CA ASP A 89 -4.17 11.20 -6.78
C ASP A 89 -5.44 11.96 -7.21
N LEU A 90 -5.43 13.29 -7.04
CA LEU A 90 -6.51 14.17 -7.44
C LEU A 90 -6.29 14.77 -8.83
N LEU A 91 -7.38 15.01 -9.56
CA LEU A 91 -7.46 15.72 -10.84
C LEU A 91 -8.11 17.09 -10.59
N LEU A 92 -7.31 18.09 -10.26
CA LEU A 92 -7.81 19.43 -9.96
C LEU A 92 -7.69 20.34 -11.19
N PRO A 93 -8.74 21.09 -11.56
CA PRO A 93 -8.69 22.03 -12.67
C PRO A 93 -7.54 23.02 -12.52
N GLY A 94 -6.79 23.25 -13.60
CA GLY A 94 -5.67 24.22 -13.61
C GLY A 94 -4.43 23.82 -12.82
N ARG A 95 -4.38 22.59 -12.27
CA ARG A 95 -3.19 22.07 -11.59
C ARG A 95 -2.67 20.82 -12.32
N PRO A 96 -1.35 20.60 -12.36
CA PRO A 96 -0.82 19.30 -12.80
C PRO A 96 -1.48 18.19 -11.98
N ALA A 97 -1.84 17.10 -12.65
CA ALA A 97 -2.37 15.93 -11.94
C ALA A 97 -1.39 15.50 -10.85
N THR A 98 -1.83 15.54 -9.59
CA THR A 98 -1.04 14.94 -8.51
C THR A 98 -1.09 13.43 -8.71
N GLY A 99 0.05 12.81 -9.01
CA GLY A 99 0.14 11.36 -9.05
C GLY A 99 -0.22 10.75 -7.69
N ALA A 100 -0.59 9.46 -7.67
CA ALA A 100 -0.58 8.72 -6.42
C ALA A 100 0.82 8.88 -5.79
N PRO A 101 0.91 9.04 -4.44
CA PRO A 101 2.22 9.06 -3.80
C PRO A 101 2.97 7.84 -4.26
N SER A 102 4.25 8.02 -4.54
CA SER A 102 5.12 6.89 -4.83
C SER A 102 5.05 5.94 -3.64
N GLN A 103 4.30 4.86 -3.81
CA GLN A 103 4.21 3.84 -2.78
C GLN A 103 5.58 3.17 -2.65
N ALA A 104 6.06 2.91 -1.42
CA ALA A 104 7.41 2.44 -1.14
C ALA A 104 7.76 1.16 -1.91
N GLU A 105 6.78 0.27 -2.09
CA GLU A 105 6.90 -0.97 -2.85
C GLU A 105 7.18 -0.79 -4.36
N PHE A 106 7.08 0.43 -4.85
CA PHE A 106 7.36 0.74 -6.26
C PHE A 106 8.57 1.67 -6.47
N VAL A 107 9.11 2.25 -5.38
CA VAL A 107 10.22 3.21 -5.45
C VAL A 107 11.39 2.85 -4.58
N GLN A 108 11.23 1.97 -3.60
CA GLN A 108 12.35 1.46 -2.80
C GLN A 108 13.00 0.26 -3.50
N VAL A 109 14.30 0.14 -3.33
CA VAL A 109 15.00 -1.08 -3.70
C VAL A 109 14.56 -2.24 -2.79
N PRO A 110 14.58 -3.49 -3.27
CA PRO A 110 14.14 -4.64 -2.49
C PRO A 110 14.82 -4.74 -1.11
N ALA A 111 16.12 -4.49 -1.05
CA ALA A 111 16.90 -4.53 0.20
C ALA A 111 16.36 -3.58 1.30
N ASP A 112 15.87 -2.40 0.91
CA ASP A 112 15.32 -1.43 1.86
C ASP A 112 13.88 -1.74 2.23
N TYR A 113 13.10 -2.25 1.28
CA TYR A 113 11.69 -2.58 1.50
C TYR A 113 11.52 -3.81 2.40
N VAL A 114 12.29 -4.88 2.17
CA VAL A 114 12.31 -6.11 2.97
C VAL A 114 13.47 -6.14 3.96
N LYS A 115 13.79 -4.99 4.53
CA LYS A 115 14.91 -4.82 5.47
C LYS A 115 14.78 -5.78 6.66
N GLU A 116 15.75 -6.69 6.81
CA GLU A 116 15.73 -7.79 7.78
C GLU A 116 15.50 -7.30 9.23
N ALA A 117 16.11 -6.17 9.62
CA ALA A 117 15.91 -5.62 10.96
C ALA A 117 14.43 -5.25 11.24
N SER A 118 13.71 -4.76 10.22
CA SER A 118 12.27 -4.45 10.32
C SER A 118 11.43 -5.72 10.37
N ILE A 119 11.76 -6.70 9.52
CA ILE A 119 11.11 -8.01 9.51
C ILE A 119 11.31 -8.72 10.84
N ALA A 120 12.53 -8.76 11.39
CA ALA A 120 12.84 -9.40 12.66
C ALA A 120 12.05 -8.77 13.84
N ARG A 121 11.96 -7.43 13.88
CA ARG A 121 11.15 -6.71 14.89
C ARG A 121 9.69 -7.10 14.81
N LEU A 122 9.11 -7.09 13.61
CA LEU A 122 7.72 -7.45 13.40
C LEU A 122 7.47 -8.93 13.68
N ALA A 123 8.38 -9.81 13.29
CA ALA A 123 8.26 -11.24 13.56
C ALA A 123 8.25 -11.54 15.07
N ALA A 124 9.14 -10.91 15.83
CA ALA A 124 9.16 -11.06 17.30
C ALA A 124 7.86 -10.58 17.95
N GLU A 125 7.27 -9.48 17.45
CA GLU A 125 5.98 -9.00 17.94
C GLU A 125 4.84 -9.93 17.48
N GLY A 126 4.85 -10.37 16.23
CA GLY A 126 3.89 -11.32 15.69
C GLY A 126 3.86 -12.63 16.48
N GLN A 127 5.03 -13.14 16.92
CA GLN A 127 5.11 -14.32 17.78
C GLN A 127 4.37 -14.13 19.12
N LYS A 128 4.49 -12.96 19.76
CA LYS A 128 3.74 -12.63 21.00
C LYS A 128 2.24 -12.56 20.73
N LEU A 129 1.85 -11.94 19.62
CA LEU A 129 0.44 -11.84 19.23
C LEU A 129 -0.15 -13.20 18.84
N MET A 130 0.66 -14.08 18.26
CA MET A 130 0.27 -15.48 17.98
C MET A 130 -0.11 -16.22 19.26
N GLN A 131 0.63 -16.02 20.36
CA GLN A 131 0.27 -16.57 21.66
C GLN A 131 -0.97 -15.89 22.25
N LYS A 132 -1.02 -14.56 22.20
CA LYS A 132 -2.12 -13.76 22.78
C LYS A 132 -3.47 -14.10 22.13
N HIS A 133 -3.50 -14.28 20.82
CA HIS A 133 -4.72 -14.53 20.06
C HIS A 133 -4.86 -15.99 19.60
N ARG A 134 -4.22 -16.92 20.30
CA ARG A 134 -4.11 -18.34 19.90
C ARG A 134 -5.47 -18.97 19.59
N ALA A 135 -6.49 -18.75 20.39
CA ALA A 135 -7.81 -19.34 20.19
C ALA A 135 -8.44 -18.89 18.86
N ALA A 136 -8.47 -17.58 18.61
CA ALA A 136 -9.00 -17.01 17.36
C ALA A 136 -8.20 -17.48 16.14
N LEU A 137 -6.87 -17.48 16.24
CA LEU A 137 -5.99 -17.93 15.16
C LEU A 137 -6.16 -19.41 14.84
N THR A 138 -6.34 -20.26 15.84
CA THR A 138 -6.64 -21.70 15.63
C THR A 138 -7.97 -21.86 14.89
N GLU A 139 -9.00 -21.09 15.26
CA GLU A 139 -10.29 -21.15 14.56
C GLU A 139 -10.19 -20.62 13.13
N ILE A 140 -9.40 -19.57 12.89
CA ILE A 140 -9.11 -19.05 11.55
C ILE A 140 -8.42 -20.12 10.68
N GLU A 141 -7.39 -20.78 11.19
CA GLU A 141 -6.70 -21.85 10.46
C GLU A 141 -7.65 -23.01 10.13
N LYS A 142 -8.46 -23.42 11.09
CA LYS A 142 -9.44 -24.50 10.92
C LYS A 142 -10.52 -24.14 9.90
N ARG A 143 -11.06 -22.91 9.97
CA ARG A 143 -12.19 -22.47 9.13
C ARG A 143 -11.77 -22.10 7.72
N PHE A 144 -10.62 -21.42 7.57
CA PHE A 144 -10.18 -20.82 6.30
C PHE A 144 -8.98 -21.54 5.68
N GLY A 145 -8.28 -22.40 6.42
CA GLY A 145 -7.05 -23.04 5.94
C GLY A 145 -5.90 -22.05 5.70
N VAL A 146 -5.99 -20.83 6.24
CA VAL A 146 -4.96 -19.79 6.13
C VAL A 146 -4.10 -19.81 7.39
N PRO A 147 -2.76 -19.97 7.29
CA PRO A 147 -1.90 -20.01 8.46
C PRO A 147 -1.97 -18.73 9.29
N SER A 148 -1.97 -18.85 10.61
CA SER A 148 -1.94 -17.74 11.58
C SER A 148 -0.85 -16.72 11.25
N SER A 149 0.33 -17.19 10.84
CA SER A 149 1.46 -16.34 10.50
C SER A 149 1.17 -15.42 9.30
N VAL A 150 0.37 -15.88 8.34
CA VAL A 150 0.02 -15.09 7.13
C VAL A 150 -0.91 -13.93 7.48
N VAL A 151 -2.00 -14.18 8.21
CA VAL A 151 -2.94 -13.11 8.61
C VAL A 151 -2.28 -12.12 9.57
N LEU A 152 -1.42 -12.58 10.47
CA LEU A 152 -0.62 -11.70 11.32
C LEU A 152 0.40 -10.88 10.52
N ALA A 153 1.02 -11.47 9.49
CA ALA A 153 1.96 -10.73 8.63
C ALA A 153 1.26 -9.61 7.84
N ILE A 154 0.04 -9.84 7.36
CA ILE A 154 -0.79 -8.80 6.75
C ILE A 154 -1.07 -7.70 7.78
N TRP A 155 -1.58 -8.02 8.96
CA TRP A 155 -1.83 -7.04 10.01
C TRP A 155 -0.57 -6.24 10.40
N GLY A 156 0.56 -6.93 10.55
CA GLY A 156 1.85 -6.29 10.82
C GLY A 156 2.29 -5.34 9.72
N ARG A 157 2.06 -5.71 8.47
CA ARG A 157 2.41 -4.87 7.31
C ARG A 157 1.50 -3.67 7.16
N GLU A 158 0.19 -3.86 7.36
CA GLU A 158 -0.81 -2.82 7.10
C GLU A 158 -0.80 -1.71 8.16
N THR A 159 -0.76 -2.09 9.44
CA THR A 159 -0.92 -1.13 10.54
C THR A 159 0.09 -1.27 11.68
N ASP A 160 1.22 -1.96 11.47
CA ASP A 160 2.17 -2.29 12.54
C ASP A 160 1.45 -2.90 13.77
N PHE A 161 0.58 -3.87 13.51
CA PHE A 161 -0.27 -4.50 14.51
C PHE A 161 -1.19 -3.51 15.26
N GLY A 162 -1.77 -2.57 14.51
CA GLY A 162 -2.69 -1.56 15.04
C GLY A 162 -2.01 -0.37 15.76
N ARG A 163 -0.67 -0.32 15.78
CA ARG A 163 0.06 0.81 16.41
C ARG A 163 0.04 2.06 15.56
N TYR A 164 -0.11 1.90 14.25
CA TYR A 164 -0.19 3.03 13.34
C TYR A 164 -1.58 3.68 13.40
N ARG A 165 -1.60 4.95 13.79
CA ARG A 165 -2.84 5.73 13.78
C ARG A 165 -3.11 6.27 12.39
N LEU A 166 -4.22 5.86 11.83
CA LEU A 166 -4.68 6.32 10.52
C LEU A 166 -5.05 7.81 10.59
N PRO A 167 -4.45 8.66 9.70
CA PRO A 167 -4.53 10.12 9.89
C PRO A 167 -5.81 10.76 9.34
N TYR A 168 -6.51 10.11 8.40
CA TYR A 168 -7.61 10.75 7.67
C TYR A 168 -8.98 10.31 8.17
N ASP A 169 -9.98 11.17 8.01
CA ASP A 169 -11.40 10.82 8.11
C ASP A 169 -11.81 10.06 6.85
N THR A 170 -12.28 8.83 7.01
CA THR A 170 -12.58 7.93 5.90
C THR A 170 -13.65 8.49 4.97
N LEU A 171 -14.76 8.99 5.52
CA LEU A 171 -15.86 9.50 4.71
C LEU A 171 -15.41 10.72 3.89
N ARG A 172 -14.62 11.62 4.48
CA ARG A 172 -14.04 12.77 3.80
C ARG A 172 -13.11 12.36 2.66
N VAL A 173 -12.26 11.33 2.91
CA VAL A 173 -11.34 10.79 1.89
C VAL A 173 -12.12 10.26 0.70
N VAL A 174 -13.04 9.32 0.93
CA VAL A 174 -13.76 8.67 -0.18
C VAL A 174 -14.69 9.65 -0.91
N ALA A 175 -15.28 10.63 -0.21
CA ALA A 175 -16.05 11.73 -0.82
C ALA A 175 -15.17 12.59 -1.74
N THR A 176 -13.99 12.99 -1.28
CA THR A 176 -13.05 13.80 -2.07
C THR A 176 -12.56 13.05 -3.30
N GLN A 177 -12.20 11.78 -3.14
CA GLN A 177 -11.77 10.92 -4.25
C GLN A 177 -12.91 10.66 -5.25
N ALA A 178 -14.15 10.53 -4.79
CA ALA A 178 -15.33 10.44 -5.65
C ALA A 178 -15.55 11.73 -6.47
N TYR A 179 -15.30 12.87 -5.87
CA TYR A 179 -15.51 14.18 -6.50
C TYR A 179 -14.40 14.53 -7.52
N VAL A 180 -13.15 14.49 -7.10
CA VAL A 180 -12.00 14.97 -7.91
C VAL A 180 -10.87 13.97 -8.04
N GLY A 181 -11.02 12.75 -7.55
CA GLY A 181 -10.01 11.70 -7.68
C GLY A 181 -9.90 11.15 -9.11
N ARG A 182 -8.84 10.41 -9.37
CA ARG A 182 -8.61 9.76 -10.67
C ARG A 182 -9.55 8.58 -10.93
N ARG A 183 -10.05 7.95 -9.87
CA ARG A 183 -10.93 6.76 -9.90
C ARG A 183 -12.32 7.09 -9.35
N LYS A 184 -12.94 8.15 -9.87
CA LYS A 184 -14.20 8.71 -9.35
C LYS A 184 -15.30 7.67 -9.18
N ASP A 185 -15.53 6.83 -10.19
CA ASP A 185 -16.61 5.85 -10.17
C ASP A 185 -16.43 4.80 -9.06
N GLN A 186 -15.19 4.32 -8.87
CA GLN A 186 -14.87 3.43 -7.76
C GLN A 186 -15.18 4.10 -6.42
N TYR A 187 -14.66 5.31 -6.21
CA TYR A 187 -14.82 6.01 -4.92
C TYR A 187 -16.25 6.49 -4.65
N ARG A 188 -17.06 6.66 -5.70
CA ARG A 188 -18.50 6.91 -5.55
C ARG A 188 -19.18 5.73 -4.84
N GLY A 189 -18.88 4.51 -5.24
CA GLY A 189 -19.35 3.31 -4.55
C GLY A 189 -18.82 3.21 -3.12
N GLU A 190 -17.51 3.49 -2.91
CA GLU A 190 -16.92 3.46 -1.57
C GLU A 190 -17.54 4.50 -0.62
N PHE A 191 -17.90 5.70 -1.13
CA PHE A 191 -18.58 6.73 -0.34
C PHE A 191 -19.97 6.29 0.12
N ILE A 192 -20.74 5.67 -0.77
CA ILE A 192 -22.08 5.16 -0.46
C ILE A 192 -21.99 4.05 0.59
N LEU A 193 -21.06 3.11 0.43
CA LEU A 193 -20.84 2.02 1.39
C LEU A 193 -20.27 2.52 2.72
N ALA A 194 -19.48 3.59 2.72
CA ALA A 194 -19.02 4.25 3.94
C ALA A 194 -20.19 4.88 4.72
N LEU A 195 -21.12 5.52 4.04
CA LEU A 195 -22.37 6.03 4.67
C LEU A 195 -23.21 4.89 5.25
N LYS A 196 -23.30 3.77 4.52
CA LYS A 196 -24.03 2.59 4.98
C LYS A 196 -23.42 2.01 6.25
N LEU A 197 -22.08 1.87 6.33
CA LEU A 197 -21.36 1.43 7.54
C LEU A 197 -21.69 2.31 8.76
N LEU A 198 -21.71 3.63 8.57
CA LEU A 198 -22.07 4.56 9.64
C LEU A 198 -23.54 4.42 10.04
N GLY A 199 -24.45 4.27 9.07
CA GLY A 199 -25.88 4.09 9.32
C GLY A 199 -26.24 2.78 10.01
N GLU A 200 -25.50 1.72 9.75
CA GLU A 200 -25.63 0.42 10.40
C GLU A 200 -24.96 0.40 11.79
N GLY A 201 -24.20 1.44 12.13
CA GLY A 201 -23.48 1.51 13.40
C GLY A 201 -22.31 0.53 13.48
N ALA A 202 -21.80 0.05 12.33
CA ALA A 202 -20.64 -0.84 12.27
C ALA A 202 -19.39 -0.16 12.83
N VAL A 203 -19.27 1.16 12.66
CA VAL A 203 -18.19 1.98 13.20
C VAL A 203 -18.72 3.35 13.60
N ALA A 204 -18.24 3.90 14.72
CA ALA A 204 -18.54 5.28 15.07
C ALA A 204 -17.74 6.26 14.18
N ARG A 205 -18.33 7.38 13.78
CA ARG A 205 -17.69 8.38 12.92
C ARG A 205 -16.30 8.80 13.38
N ARG A 206 -16.09 9.02 14.70
CA ARG A 206 -14.80 9.41 15.27
C ARG A 206 -13.71 8.37 15.08
N ASP A 207 -14.08 7.08 14.99
CA ASP A 207 -13.19 5.93 14.89
C ASP A 207 -13.01 5.49 13.42
N PHE A 208 -13.82 6.04 12.52
CA PHE A 208 -13.77 5.73 11.09
C PHE A 208 -12.64 6.46 10.39
N ARG A 209 -11.42 5.98 10.66
CA ARG A 209 -10.17 6.55 10.17
C ARG A 209 -9.55 5.68 9.09
N SER A 210 -8.84 6.31 8.14
CA SER A 210 -8.29 5.62 6.97
C SER A 210 -6.91 6.13 6.54
N SER A 211 -6.32 5.40 5.58
CA SER A 211 -5.26 5.91 4.72
C SER A 211 -5.78 7.01 3.78
N TRP A 212 -4.90 7.68 3.05
CA TRP A 212 -5.25 8.67 2.02
C TRP A 212 -6.15 8.09 0.90
N ALA A 213 -6.13 6.77 0.73
CA ALA A 213 -6.93 6.04 -0.26
C ALA A 213 -8.22 5.43 0.31
N GLY A 214 -8.59 5.75 1.56
CA GLY A 214 -9.84 5.28 2.17
C GLY A 214 -9.77 3.89 2.80
N ALA A 215 -8.61 3.22 2.79
CA ALA A 215 -8.45 1.92 3.45
C ALA A 215 -8.47 2.11 4.98
N THR A 216 -9.31 1.32 5.67
CA THR A 216 -9.67 1.49 7.08
C THR A 216 -9.53 0.18 7.87
N GLY A 217 -9.54 0.27 9.18
CA GLY A 217 -9.44 -0.89 10.09
C GLY A 217 -8.03 -1.46 10.20
N LEU A 218 -7.90 -2.50 11.00
CA LEU A 218 -6.61 -3.14 11.34
C LEU A 218 -5.90 -3.74 10.13
N THR A 219 -6.66 -4.25 9.16
CA THR A 219 -6.18 -4.93 7.94
C THR A 219 -6.39 -4.11 6.66
N GLN A 220 -6.76 -2.84 6.80
CA GLN A 220 -6.83 -1.84 5.72
C GLN A 220 -7.77 -2.19 4.57
N PHE A 221 -9.03 -2.42 4.90
CA PHE A 221 -10.09 -2.67 3.92
C PHE A 221 -10.72 -1.36 3.40
N LEU A 222 -11.11 -1.35 2.13
CA LEU A 222 -12.08 -0.39 1.64
C LEU A 222 -13.49 -0.77 2.17
N PRO A 223 -14.44 0.18 2.24
CA PRO A 223 -15.82 -0.13 2.61
C PRO A 223 -16.43 -1.30 1.82
N SER A 224 -16.16 -1.39 0.53
CA SER A 224 -16.62 -2.50 -0.31
C SER A 224 -16.01 -3.85 0.08
N GLU A 225 -14.76 -3.87 0.51
CA GLU A 225 -14.08 -5.09 0.96
C GLU A 225 -14.64 -5.58 2.31
N TYR A 226 -15.03 -4.64 3.20
CA TYR A 226 -15.74 -4.99 4.43
C TYR A 226 -17.01 -5.80 4.16
N TYR A 227 -17.86 -5.35 3.24
CA TYR A 227 -19.11 -6.09 2.92
C TYR A 227 -18.85 -7.43 2.22
N LYS A 228 -17.75 -7.58 1.51
CA LYS A 228 -17.39 -8.83 0.81
C LYS A 228 -16.75 -9.86 1.71
N HIS A 229 -15.99 -9.42 2.69
CA HIS A 229 -15.06 -10.27 3.42
C HIS A 229 -15.23 -10.20 4.95
N GLY A 230 -16.07 -9.30 5.46
CA GLY A 230 -16.32 -9.16 6.90
C GLY A 230 -16.78 -10.48 7.54
N VAL A 231 -16.24 -10.81 8.69
CA VAL A 231 -16.54 -12.01 9.48
C VAL A 231 -16.66 -11.61 10.93
N ASP A 232 -17.77 -11.95 11.55
CA ASP A 232 -17.94 -11.98 12.99
C ASP A 232 -17.37 -13.32 13.48
N LEU A 233 -16.14 -13.28 14.00
CA LEU A 233 -15.45 -14.48 14.48
C LEU A 233 -15.62 -14.70 15.97
N ASP A 234 -15.73 -13.64 16.76
CA ASP A 234 -15.93 -13.73 18.21
C ASP A 234 -17.40 -13.95 18.60
N GLY A 235 -18.33 -13.83 17.64
CA GLY A 235 -19.74 -14.20 17.79
C GLY A 235 -20.56 -13.18 18.59
N ASP A 236 -20.12 -11.93 18.65
CA ASP A 236 -20.83 -10.87 19.37
C ASP A 236 -22.01 -10.26 18.59
N GLY A 237 -22.23 -10.72 17.36
CA GLY A 237 -23.28 -10.28 16.44
C GLY A 237 -22.89 -9.09 15.58
N LYS A 238 -21.63 -8.70 15.57
CA LYS A 238 -21.09 -7.59 14.78
C LYS A 238 -19.82 -8.00 14.06
N VAL A 239 -19.54 -7.33 12.95
CA VAL A 239 -18.25 -7.42 12.28
C VAL A 239 -17.48 -6.16 12.64
N ASP A 240 -16.45 -6.24 13.48
CA ASP A 240 -15.63 -5.09 13.89
C ASP A 240 -14.18 -5.25 13.44
N ILE A 241 -13.85 -4.77 12.24
CA ILE A 241 -12.47 -4.78 11.72
C ILE A 241 -11.60 -3.67 12.33
N TRP A 242 -12.14 -2.78 13.15
CA TRP A 242 -11.43 -1.65 13.74
C TRP A 242 -10.90 -1.97 15.14
N ASN A 243 -11.67 -2.68 15.96
CA ASN A 243 -11.37 -2.93 17.38
C ASN A 243 -11.30 -4.42 17.72
N SER A 244 -12.01 -5.32 17.01
CA SER A 244 -11.92 -6.76 17.19
C SER A 244 -10.78 -7.32 16.34
N VAL A 245 -9.70 -7.74 17.00
CA VAL A 245 -8.59 -8.45 16.33
C VAL A 245 -9.04 -9.76 15.71
N PRO A 246 -9.87 -10.60 16.40
CA PRO A 246 -10.42 -11.80 15.79
C PRO A 246 -11.12 -11.55 14.46
N ASP A 247 -12.03 -10.58 14.40
CA ASP A 247 -12.80 -10.28 13.19
C ASP A 247 -11.93 -9.76 12.06
N ALA A 248 -11.02 -8.82 12.38
CA ALA A 248 -10.12 -8.25 11.39
C ALA A 248 -9.21 -9.30 10.75
N LEU A 249 -8.68 -10.25 11.54
CA LEU A 249 -7.85 -11.34 11.04
C LEU A 249 -8.68 -12.37 10.26
N ALA A 250 -9.91 -12.66 10.72
CA ALA A 250 -10.82 -13.56 10.00
C ALA A 250 -11.28 -12.95 8.67
N ALA A 251 -11.54 -11.65 8.63
CA ALA A 251 -11.87 -10.93 7.40
C ALA A 251 -10.70 -10.97 6.40
N ALA A 252 -9.45 -10.79 6.86
CA ALA A 252 -8.28 -10.94 6.02
C ALA A 252 -8.12 -12.38 5.48
N ALA A 253 -8.37 -13.39 6.32
CA ALA A 253 -8.37 -14.78 5.90
C ALA A 253 -9.46 -15.07 4.87
N GLN A 254 -10.69 -14.57 5.10
CA GLN A 254 -11.81 -14.71 4.15
C GLN A 254 -11.49 -14.06 2.80
N GLN A 255 -10.83 -12.90 2.80
CA GLN A 255 -10.39 -12.27 1.54
C GLN A 255 -9.42 -13.17 0.78
N LEU A 256 -8.42 -13.76 1.45
CA LEU A 256 -7.49 -14.69 0.81
C LEU A 256 -8.22 -15.91 0.24
N VAL A 257 -9.18 -16.49 0.97
CA VAL A 257 -10.00 -17.62 0.50
C VAL A 257 -10.80 -17.22 -0.74
N ASN A 258 -11.47 -16.07 -0.71
CA ASN A 258 -12.23 -15.55 -1.85
C ASN A 258 -11.36 -15.27 -3.09
N LYS A 259 -10.06 -15.05 -2.91
CA LYS A 259 -9.05 -14.91 -3.97
C LYS A 259 -8.41 -16.25 -4.39
N GLY A 260 -8.84 -17.35 -3.79
CA GLY A 260 -8.43 -18.72 -4.15
C GLY A 260 -7.22 -19.24 -3.39
N TRP A 261 -7.11 -18.90 -2.10
CA TRP A 261 -6.12 -19.49 -1.20
C TRP A 261 -6.16 -21.01 -1.23
N GLN A 262 -5.01 -21.64 -1.33
CA GLN A 262 -4.85 -23.08 -1.31
C GLN A 262 -4.25 -23.54 0.03
N PRO A 263 -5.02 -24.21 0.89
CA PRO A 263 -4.51 -24.73 2.17
C PRO A 263 -3.32 -25.69 1.97
N GLY A 264 -2.33 -25.58 2.83
CA GLY A 264 -1.13 -26.43 2.78
C GLY A 264 -0.12 -26.10 1.70
N VAL A 265 -0.42 -25.16 0.79
CA VAL A 265 0.52 -24.68 -0.23
C VAL A 265 1.31 -23.48 0.31
N ARG A 266 2.63 -23.53 0.26
CA ARG A 266 3.48 -22.37 0.61
C ARG A 266 3.31 -21.27 -0.42
N TRP A 267 3.56 -20.01 -0.02
CA TRP A 267 3.52 -18.87 -0.95
C TRP A 267 4.67 -18.89 -1.98
N ALA A 268 5.87 -19.33 -1.58
CA ALA A 268 7.03 -19.47 -2.46
C ALA A 268 8.12 -20.35 -1.83
N TYR A 269 9.11 -20.68 -2.66
CA TYR A 269 10.35 -21.34 -2.27
C TYR A 269 11.54 -20.51 -2.76
N GLU A 270 12.42 -20.09 -1.85
CA GLU A 270 13.68 -19.46 -2.24
C GLU A 270 14.59 -20.51 -2.87
N VAL A 271 15.14 -20.20 -4.04
CA VAL A 271 15.98 -21.11 -4.81
C VAL A 271 17.27 -20.43 -5.29
N LYS A 272 18.32 -21.21 -5.43
CA LYS A 272 19.50 -20.83 -6.21
C LYS A 272 19.19 -21.09 -7.68
N ALA A 273 19.22 -20.04 -8.50
CA ALA A 273 19.05 -20.17 -9.94
C ALA A 273 20.34 -20.68 -10.60
N PRO A 274 20.26 -21.43 -11.73
CA PRO A 274 21.44 -21.81 -12.51
C PRO A 274 22.10 -20.55 -13.12
N ALA A 275 23.42 -20.65 -13.40
CA ALA A 275 24.19 -19.51 -13.93
C ALA A 275 23.68 -18.98 -15.29
N ASN A 276 23.07 -19.85 -16.08
CA ASN A 276 22.51 -19.55 -17.40
C ASN A 276 20.99 -19.37 -17.37
N VAL A 277 20.43 -18.94 -16.25
CA VAL A 277 18.99 -18.72 -16.12
C VAL A 277 18.48 -17.74 -17.18
N ASP A 278 17.43 -18.11 -17.87
CA ASP A 278 16.69 -17.20 -18.74
C ASP A 278 15.68 -16.41 -17.90
N CYS A 279 16.05 -15.22 -17.48
CA CYS A 279 15.21 -14.37 -16.65
C CYS A 279 13.94 -13.86 -17.38
N THR A 280 13.85 -14.00 -18.70
CA THR A 280 12.62 -13.64 -19.45
C THR A 280 11.48 -14.62 -19.18
N THR A 281 11.77 -15.79 -18.62
CA THR A 281 10.76 -16.77 -18.20
C THR A 281 10.11 -16.44 -16.86
N GLY A 282 10.55 -15.37 -16.20
CA GLY A 282 10.02 -14.89 -14.91
C GLY A 282 8.70 -14.14 -15.04
N VAL A 283 7.70 -14.77 -15.63
CA VAL A 283 6.33 -14.22 -15.83
C VAL A 283 5.28 -15.21 -15.33
N PRO A 284 4.09 -14.74 -14.91
CA PRO A 284 3.05 -15.61 -14.39
C PRO A 284 2.58 -16.67 -15.36
N GLU A 285 2.65 -16.39 -16.67
CA GLU A 285 2.22 -17.29 -17.72
C GLU A 285 3.15 -18.50 -17.90
N VAL A 286 4.40 -18.39 -17.49
CA VAL A 286 5.37 -19.49 -17.49
C VAL A 286 5.29 -20.22 -16.15
N THR A 287 4.33 -21.12 -16.05
CA THR A 287 4.09 -21.96 -14.86
C THR A 287 4.43 -23.41 -15.17
N LYS A 288 5.26 -24.03 -14.31
CA LYS A 288 5.67 -25.44 -14.43
C LYS A 288 5.64 -26.08 -13.04
N PRO A 289 5.50 -27.42 -12.95
CA PRO A 289 5.75 -28.11 -11.68
C PRO A 289 7.13 -27.78 -11.13
N ILE A 290 7.24 -27.61 -9.81
CA ILE A 290 8.52 -27.33 -9.16
C ILE A 290 9.59 -28.38 -9.54
N ALA A 291 9.20 -29.66 -9.68
CA ALA A 291 10.10 -30.72 -10.15
C ALA A 291 10.77 -30.41 -11.49
N GLU A 292 10.12 -29.67 -12.39
CA GLU A 292 10.70 -29.27 -13.68
C GLU A 292 11.73 -28.16 -13.50
N TRP A 293 11.47 -27.20 -12.62
CA TRP A 293 12.44 -26.17 -12.26
C TRP A 293 13.69 -26.80 -11.63
N LEU A 294 13.52 -27.79 -10.74
CA LEU A 294 14.65 -28.52 -10.14
C LEU A 294 15.47 -29.25 -11.20
N ARG A 295 14.82 -29.93 -12.18
CA ARG A 295 15.51 -30.58 -13.29
C ARG A 295 16.23 -29.58 -14.23
N ALA A 296 15.73 -28.33 -14.29
CA ALA A 296 16.38 -27.25 -15.03
C ALA A 296 17.57 -26.61 -14.27
N GLY A 297 17.95 -27.16 -13.12
CA GLY A 297 19.12 -26.71 -12.34
C GLY A 297 18.84 -25.71 -11.22
N PHE A 298 17.58 -25.39 -10.95
CA PHE A 298 17.23 -24.65 -9.74
C PHE A 298 17.35 -25.54 -8.51
N ALA A 299 17.88 -25.01 -7.41
CA ALA A 299 18.04 -25.76 -6.17
C ALA A 299 17.46 -24.99 -4.98
N PRO A 300 16.61 -25.61 -4.14
CA PRO A 300 16.17 -24.98 -2.91
C PRO A 300 17.38 -24.57 -2.05
N VAL A 301 17.31 -23.36 -1.48
CA VAL A 301 18.40 -22.86 -0.64
C VAL A 301 18.56 -23.71 0.62
N ARG A 302 19.73 -23.65 1.25
CA ARG A 302 20.09 -24.38 2.48
C ARG A 302 19.90 -25.90 2.39
N GLY A 303 19.87 -26.46 1.18
CA GLY A 303 19.70 -27.91 0.99
C GLY A 303 18.34 -28.44 1.41
N GLN A 304 17.31 -27.58 1.45
CA GLN A 304 15.95 -28.00 1.76
C GLN A 304 15.48 -29.08 0.78
N ARG A 305 14.98 -30.18 1.31
CA ARG A 305 14.34 -31.23 0.50
C ARG A 305 12.85 -30.97 0.42
N LEU A 306 12.32 -30.92 -0.79
CA LEU A 306 10.90 -30.76 -1.05
C LEU A 306 10.25 -32.15 -1.15
N SER A 307 9.09 -32.30 -0.52
CA SER A 307 8.24 -33.48 -0.65
C SER A 307 7.73 -33.66 -2.07
N ALA A 308 7.27 -34.85 -2.42
CA ALA A 308 6.66 -35.11 -3.74
C ALA A 308 5.46 -34.19 -4.00
N ALA A 309 4.65 -33.91 -3.00
CA ALA A 309 3.51 -33.00 -3.10
C ALA A 309 3.96 -31.55 -3.40
N GLU A 310 5.01 -31.05 -2.75
CA GLU A 310 5.58 -29.73 -3.03
C GLU A 310 6.18 -29.67 -4.44
N GLN A 311 6.90 -30.71 -4.85
CA GLN A 311 7.50 -30.79 -6.20
C GLN A 311 6.46 -30.83 -7.31
N ALA A 312 5.27 -31.35 -7.06
CA ALA A 312 4.15 -31.38 -8.01
C ALA A 312 3.44 -30.01 -8.14
N GLN A 313 3.65 -29.07 -7.20
CA GLN A 313 3.00 -27.77 -7.23
C GLN A 313 3.43 -26.95 -8.46
N PRO A 314 2.49 -26.34 -9.18
CA PRO A 314 2.82 -25.37 -10.24
C PRO A 314 3.43 -24.13 -9.62
N ALA A 315 4.52 -23.64 -10.23
CA ALA A 315 5.22 -22.44 -9.79
C ALA A 315 5.77 -21.66 -10.97
N SER A 316 5.87 -20.35 -10.77
CA SER A 316 6.51 -19.40 -11.69
C SER A 316 7.79 -18.85 -11.08
N LEU A 317 8.77 -18.48 -11.92
CA LEU A 317 10.01 -17.85 -11.46
C LEU A 317 9.78 -16.37 -11.11
N LEU A 318 10.28 -15.94 -9.97
CA LEU A 318 10.34 -14.54 -9.56
C LEU A 318 11.78 -14.13 -9.26
N GLN A 319 12.26 -13.10 -9.94
CA GLN A 319 13.56 -12.46 -9.72
C GLN A 319 13.37 -10.94 -9.72
N VAL A 320 13.08 -10.35 -8.54
CA VAL A 320 12.73 -8.92 -8.43
C VAL A 320 13.88 -7.97 -8.75
N GLU A 321 15.14 -8.42 -8.61
CA GLU A 321 16.36 -7.71 -9.01
C GLU A 321 17.01 -8.31 -10.26
N GLY A 322 16.20 -8.94 -11.13
CA GLY A 322 16.77 -9.69 -12.24
C GLY A 322 17.67 -10.83 -11.73
N ILE A 323 18.83 -11.03 -12.37
CA ILE A 323 19.75 -12.10 -11.97
C ILE A 323 20.63 -11.78 -10.74
N TYR A 324 20.50 -10.58 -10.15
CA TYR A 324 21.43 -10.11 -9.12
C TYR A 324 21.00 -10.43 -7.68
N GLY A 325 19.72 -10.61 -7.44
CA GLY A 325 19.17 -10.87 -6.11
C GLY A 325 18.64 -12.29 -5.94
N PRO A 326 17.89 -12.52 -4.86
CA PRO A 326 17.22 -13.79 -4.59
C PRO A 326 16.26 -14.19 -5.71
N ALA A 327 16.19 -15.49 -5.98
CA ALA A 327 15.22 -16.10 -6.88
C ALA A 327 14.22 -16.93 -6.10
N PHE A 328 12.96 -16.90 -6.53
CA PHE A 328 11.86 -17.62 -5.89
C PHE A 328 11.06 -18.41 -6.91
N LEU A 329 10.62 -19.61 -6.53
CA LEU A 329 9.54 -20.32 -7.22
C LEU A 329 8.24 -20.00 -6.49
N THR A 330 7.40 -19.16 -7.11
CA THR A 330 6.16 -18.62 -6.54
C THR A 330 4.97 -19.51 -6.92
N THR A 331 4.17 -19.87 -5.92
CA THR A 331 3.01 -20.75 -6.10
C THR A 331 1.72 -19.95 -6.27
N LYS A 332 0.57 -20.63 -6.33
CA LYS A 332 -0.74 -19.97 -6.36
C LYS A 332 -0.94 -18.98 -5.21
N ASN A 333 -0.52 -19.34 -3.99
CA ASN A 333 -0.71 -18.47 -2.81
C ASN A 333 0.12 -17.17 -2.86
N TYR A 334 1.23 -17.13 -3.60
CA TYR A 334 1.91 -15.88 -3.90
C TYR A 334 0.98 -14.89 -4.63
N PHE A 335 0.29 -15.36 -5.67
CA PHE A 335 -0.62 -14.53 -6.45
C PHE A 335 -1.87 -14.14 -5.65
N VAL A 336 -2.33 -15.01 -4.75
CA VAL A 336 -3.42 -14.68 -3.83
C VAL A 336 -3.05 -13.53 -2.88
N ILE A 337 -1.86 -13.58 -2.27
CA ILE A 337 -1.38 -12.46 -1.42
C ILE A 337 -1.19 -11.20 -2.28
N LYS A 338 -0.78 -11.34 -3.55
CA LYS A 338 -0.58 -10.21 -4.46
C LYS A 338 -1.87 -9.43 -4.75
N GLU A 339 -3.03 -10.07 -4.69
CA GLU A 339 -4.33 -9.39 -4.81
C GLU A 339 -4.61 -8.36 -3.70
N TYR A 340 -3.85 -8.42 -2.58
CA TYR A 340 -3.95 -7.44 -1.51
C TYR A 340 -3.34 -6.07 -1.90
N ASN A 341 -2.21 -6.07 -2.62
CA ASN A 341 -1.47 -4.82 -2.92
C ASN A 341 -0.86 -4.75 -4.33
N PHE A 342 -1.00 -5.76 -5.17
CA PHE A 342 -0.47 -5.84 -6.55
C PHE A 342 1.05 -5.63 -6.70
N SER A 343 1.85 -5.67 -5.62
CA SER A 343 3.30 -5.50 -5.64
C SER A 343 4.04 -6.79 -5.29
N ASP A 344 5.10 -7.11 -6.06
CA ASP A 344 5.99 -8.23 -5.76
C ASP A 344 6.69 -8.03 -4.40
N LEU A 345 7.10 -6.80 -4.09
CA LEU A 345 7.76 -6.49 -2.82
C LEU A 345 6.82 -6.64 -1.63
N TYR A 346 5.54 -6.28 -1.80
CA TYR A 346 4.53 -6.50 -0.76
C TYR A 346 4.42 -7.98 -0.42
N VAL A 347 4.31 -8.84 -1.43
CA VAL A 347 4.20 -10.29 -1.20
C VAL A 347 5.45 -10.85 -0.55
N LEU A 348 6.64 -10.42 -1.02
CA LEU A 348 7.90 -10.82 -0.41
C LEU A 348 7.98 -10.40 1.07
N PHE A 349 7.51 -9.18 1.39
CA PHE A 349 7.47 -8.72 2.77
C PHE A 349 6.52 -9.56 3.63
N VAL A 350 5.26 -9.71 3.20
CA VAL A 350 4.22 -10.45 3.95
C VAL A 350 4.61 -11.92 4.07
N GLY A 351 5.01 -12.56 2.98
CA GLY A 351 5.40 -13.97 2.97
C GLY A 351 6.65 -14.23 3.82
N HIS A 352 7.68 -13.37 3.68
CA HIS A 352 8.88 -13.48 4.51
C HIS A 352 8.57 -13.23 5.98
N LEU A 353 7.78 -12.21 6.32
CA LEU A 353 7.37 -11.94 7.69
C LEU A 353 6.61 -13.14 8.29
N ALA A 354 5.70 -13.75 7.52
CA ALA A 354 4.99 -14.95 7.96
C ALA A 354 5.96 -16.12 8.23
N ASP A 355 6.92 -16.36 7.33
CA ASP A 355 7.94 -17.39 7.53
C ASP A 355 8.82 -17.09 8.75
N ARG A 356 9.19 -15.82 8.99
CA ARG A 356 10.02 -15.40 10.13
C ARG A 356 9.32 -15.50 11.47
N MET A 357 8.00 -15.53 11.52
CA MET A 357 7.24 -15.81 12.75
C MET A 357 7.33 -17.29 13.15
N THR A 358 7.56 -18.21 12.21
CA THR A 358 7.62 -19.66 12.43
C THR A 358 9.03 -20.23 12.36
N SER A 359 9.96 -19.51 11.70
CA SER A 359 11.36 -19.88 11.52
C SER A 359 12.27 -18.68 11.72
N PRO A 360 13.41 -18.80 12.44
CA PRO A 360 14.32 -17.69 12.66
C PRO A 360 15.18 -17.33 11.42
N GLN A 361 15.03 -18.01 10.29
CA GLN A 361 15.92 -17.90 9.14
C GLN A 361 15.57 -16.69 8.24
N PRO A 362 16.50 -15.74 7.99
CA PRO A 362 16.33 -14.73 6.96
C PRO A 362 16.39 -15.35 5.56
N PHE A 363 16.21 -14.57 4.50
CA PHE A 363 16.53 -15.03 3.15
C PHE A 363 17.99 -15.51 3.08
N ALA A 364 18.23 -16.58 2.32
CA ALA A 364 19.56 -17.18 2.19
C ALA A 364 20.46 -16.37 1.24
N THR A 365 19.86 -15.83 0.17
CA THR A 365 20.55 -15.03 -0.84
C THR A 365 20.47 -13.57 -0.45
N PRO A 366 21.59 -12.85 -0.34
CA PRO A 366 21.56 -11.41 -0.05
C PRO A 366 20.93 -10.63 -1.21
N TRP A 367 20.26 -9.53 -0.86
CA TRP A 367 19.84 -8.53 -1.84
C TRP A 367 21.05 -7.83 -2.43
N SER A 368 20.97 -7.46 -3.70
CA SER A 368 22.04 -6.71 -4.36
C SER A 368 22.04 -5.24 -3.91
N ALA A 369 23.15 -4.54 -4.14
CA ALA A 369 23.21 -3.08 -3.99
C ALA A 369 22.71 -2.38 -5.25
N SER A 370 21.56 -2.80 -5.79
CA SER A 370 20.97 -2.22 -6.99
C SER A 370 20.40 -0.82 -6.74
N THR A 371 20.46 0.04 -7.75
CA THR A 371 19.81 1.35 -7.73
C THR A 371 18.47 1.28 -8.46
N GLN A 372 17.43 1.81 -7.83
CA GLN A 372 16.11 1.91 -8.45
C GLN A 372 16.04 3.12 -9.38
N LEU A 373 15.64 2.92 -10.64
CA LEU A 373 15.28 4.02 -11.52
C LEU A 373 13.97 4.70 -11.06
N ARG A 374 13.82 5.96 -11.40
CA ARG A 374 12.55 6.68 -11.15
C ARG A 374 11.43 6.05 -11.98
N SER A 375 10.22 6.09 -11.46
CA SER A 375 9.03 5.57 -12.16
C SER A 375 8.85 6.18 -13.56
N ALA A 376 9.22 7.45 -13.75
CA ALA A 376 9.17 8.10 -15.06
C ALA A 376 10.13 7.45 -16.09
N ASP A 377 11.31 7.03 -15.64
CA ASP A 377 12.32 6.37 -16.47
C ASP A 377 11.87 4.95 -16.85
N VAL A 378 11.32 4.21 -15.88
CA VAL A 378 10.72 2.89 -16.14
C VAL A 378 9.52 3.00 -17.09
N ALA A 379 8.65 4.01 -16.93
CA ALA A 379 7.56 4.27 -17.86
C ALA A 379 8.05 4.62 -19.28
N ALA A 380 9.19 5.32 -19.39
CA ALA A 380 9.82 5.58 -20.69
C ALA A 380 10.29 4.28 -21.34
N MET A 381 10.90 3.35 -20.57
CA MET A 381 11.26 2.03 -21.05
C MET A 381 10.02 1.24 -21.49
N GLN A 382 8.96 1.20 -20.69
CA GLN A 382 7.70 0.53 -21.04
C GLN A 382 7.13 1.05 -22.36
N ARG A 383 7.09 2.38 -22.57
CA ARG A 383 6.67 2.98 -23.85
C ARG A 383 7.54 2.52 -25.02
N HIS A 384 8.86 2.49 -24.84
CA HIS A 384 9.76 1.99 -25.88
C HIS A 384 9.50 0.53 -26.21
N LEU A 385 9.41 -0.34 -25.19
CA LEU A 385 9.13 -1.76 -25.33
C LEU A 385 7.78 -2.05 -25.98
N THR A 386 6.75 -1.23 -25.68
CA THR A 386 5.44 -1.31 -26.34
C THR A 386 5.55 -0.97 -27.83
N ARG A 387 6.27 0.10 -28.17
CA ARG A 387 6.45 0.52 -29.56
C ARG A 387 7.12 -0.56 -30.42
N ILE A 388 8.05 -1.32 -29.85
CA ILE A 388 8.74 -2.42 -30.56
C ILE A 388 8.05 -3.79 -30.37
N GLY A 389 6.86 -3.82 -29.74
CA GLY A 389 6.04 -5.02 -29.61
C GLY A 389 6.45 -6.02 -28.54
N LEU A 390 7.41 -5.67 -27.66
CA LEU A 390 7.88 -6.55 -26.59
C LEU A 390 7.08 -6.42 -25.28
N TYR A 391 6.22 -5.41 -25.14
CA TYR A 391 5.45 -5.17 -23.92
C TYR A 391 4.00 -4.81 -24.27
N LYS A 392 3.03 -5.42 -23.55
CA LYS A 392 1.59 -5.24 -23.80
C LYS A 392 0.78 -4.90 -22.56
N ASP A 393 1.44 -4.65 -21.43
CA ASP A 393 0.79 -4.33 -20.17
C ASP A 393 0.79 -2.80 -19.91
N LYS A 394 0.38 -2.37 -18.73
CA LYS A 394 0.20 -0.96 -18.33
C LYS A 394 1.51 -0.17 -18.32
N LEU A 395 1.47 1.07 -18.79
CA LEU A 395 2.59 2.01 -18.75
C LEU A 395 2.61 2.75 -17.40
N ASP A 396 2.82 2.03 -16.33
CA ASP A 396 2.65 2.51 -14.95
C ASP A 396 3.96 2.90 -14.24
N GLY A 397 5.09 2.71 -14.92
CA GLY A 397 6.41 3.01 -14.36
C GLY A 397 6.88 2.03 -13.28
N LYS A 398 6.29 0.84 -13.21
CA LYS A 398 6.62 -0.20 -12.24
C LYS A 398 7.39 -1.33 -12.92
N ALA A 399 8.53 -1.71 -12.38
CA ALA A 399 9.34 -2.80 -12.90
C ALA A 399 8.82 -4.17 -12.41
N GLY A 400 7.55 -4.50 -12.71
CA GLY A 400 6.94 -5.79 -12.39
C GLY A 400 7.47 -6.93 -13.27
N MET A 401 6.95 -8.15 -13.07
CA MET A 401 7.39 -9.37 -13.78
C MET A 401 7.36 -9.19 -15.31
N GLN A 402 6.26 -8.66 -15.87
CA GLN A 402 6.12 -8.43 -17.30
C GLN A 402 7.14 -7.42 -17.85
N THR A 403 7.39 -6.33 -17.10
CA THR A 403 8.38 -5.32 -17.51
C THR A 403 9.79 -5.92 -17.50
N ARG A 404 10.15 -6.68 -16.46
CA ARG A 404 11.46 -7.34 -16.37
C ARG A 404 11.69 -8.34 -17.50
N ALA A 405 10.69 -9.16 -17.82
CA ALA A 405 10.77 -10.11 -18.94
C ALA A 405 10.94 -9.39 -20.29
N ALA A 406 10.16 -8.34 -20.54
CA ALA A 406 10.28 -7.53 -21.74
C ALA A 406 11.65 -6.82 -21.84
N LEU A 407 12.21 -6.35 -20.73
CA LEU A 407 13.57 -5.81 -20.67
C LEU A 407 14.61 -6.86 -21.08
N GLY A 408 14.51 -8.07 -20.54
CA GLY A 408 15.39 -9.18 -20.91
C GLY A 408 15.32 -9.54 -22.39
N ALA A 409 14.11 -9.56 -22.97
CA ALA A 409 13.92 -9.79 -24.39
C ALA A 409 14.55 -8.67 -25.25
N TYR A 410 14.40 -7.40 -24.82
CA TYR A 410 15.08 -6.27 -25.46
C TYR A 410 16.59 -6.39 -25.35
N GLN A 411 17.13 -6.67 -24.18
CA GLN A 411 18.57 -6.84 -23.95
C GLN A 411 19.14 -7.92 -24.87
N LYS A 412 18.45 -9.04 -25.02
CA LYS A 412 18.85 -10.11 -25.93
C LYS A 412 18.88 -9.65 -27.39
N SER A 413 17.84 -8.95 -27.87
CA SER A 413 17.79 -8.44 -29.23
C SER A 413 18.79 -7.34 -29.54
N ALA A 414 19.17 -6.54 -28.53
CA ALA A 414 20.14 -5.46 -28.64
C ALA A 414 21.60 -5.89 -28.36
N GLY A 415 21.86 -7.19 -28.15
CA GLY A 415 23.20 -7.69 -27.84
C GLY A 415 23.76 -7.20 -26.51
N LEU A 416 22.90 -6.81 -25.57
CA LEU A 416 23.27 -6.40 -24.23
C LEU A 416 23.33 -7.60 -23.28
N LYS A 417 23.96 -7.41 -22.10
CA LYS A 417 23.86 -8.41 -21.03
C LYS A 417 22.40 -8.62 -20.65
N VAL A 418 21.94 -9.86 -20.71
CA VAL A 418 20.57 -10.22 -20.34
C VAL A 418 20.49 -10.43 -18.84
N ASP A 419 20.05 -9.41 -18.11
CA ASP A 419 19.90 -9.42 -16.66
C ASP A 419 18.48 -9.10 -16.17
N CYS A 420 17.59 -8.73 -17.08
CA CYS A 420 16.20 -8.35 -16.83
C CYS A 420 16.05 -7.21 -15.79
N TRP A 421 17.08 -6.38 -15.63
CA TRP A 421 17.06 -5.28 -14.69
C TRP A 421 16.95 -3.93 -15.41
N PRO A 422 16.03 -3.01 -14.98
CA PRO A 422 15.92 -1.67 -15.52
C PRO A 422 17.11 -0.82 -15.03
N SER A 423 18.14 -0.70 -15.85
CA SER A 423 19.33 0.10 -15.55
C SER A 423 19.41 1.34 -16.44
N GLU A 424 20.21 2.33 -16.01
CA GLU A 424 20.49 3.50 -16.84
C GLU A 424 21.14 3.12 -18.18
N ALA A 425 21.97 2.07 -18.20
CA ALA A 425 22.58 1.60 -19.44
C ALA A 425 21.55 1.13 -20.44
N VAL A 426 20.54 0.37 -19.99
CA VAL A 426 19.42 -0.07 -20.83
C VAL A 426 18.59 1.13 -21.30
N LEU A 427 18.31 2.10 -20.43
CA LEU A 427 17.56 3.32 -20.79
C LEU A 427 18.29 4.12 -21.86
N ARG A 428 19.61 4.31 -21.72
CA ARG A 428 20.45 4.99 -22.75
C ARG A 428 20.43 4.25 -24.07
N SER A 429 20.55 2.91 -24.08
CA SER A 429 20.47 2.11 -25.30
C SER A 429 19.14 2.29 -26.03
N MET A 430 18.01 2.29 -25.30
CA MET A 430 16.67 2.55 -25.86
C MET A 430 16.52 3.97 -26.44
N SER A 431 17.27 4.93 -25.90
CA SER A 431 17.24 6.34 -26.37
C SER A 431 18.11 6.56 -27.60
N ALA A 432 19.22 5.84 -27.76
CA ALA A 432 20.14 5.93 -28.89
C ALA A 432 19.59 5.28 -30.17
N GLY A 433 18.68 4.31 -30.06
CA GLY A 433 18.03 3.65 -31.18
C GLY A 433 16.78 4.35 -31.71
N ARG A 434 16.64 5.66 -31.52
CA ARG A 434 15.54 6.50 -32.05
C ARG A 434 15.88 7.06 -33.41
#